data_74ba3d48b60d2330786728922d9a71e1
#
_entry.id   74ba3d48b60d2330786728922d9a71e1
#
_cell.length_a   1.000
_cell.length_b   1.000
_cell.length_c   1.000
_cell.angle_alpha   90.00
_cell.angle_beta   90.00
_cell.angle_gamma   90.00
#
_symmetry.space_group_name_H-M   'P 1'
#
loop_
_entity.id
_entity.type
_entity.pdbx_description
1 polymer ?
#
loop_
_entity_poly.entity_id
_entity_poly.type
_entity_poly.pdbx_seq_one_letter_code
_entity_poly.pdbx_strand_id
1 'polypeptide(L)'
;MKLVTALLLIMSLSMSVSSNQKPRPRAAGDPELAKKIARFSPTVLTADTSKLSPGDRRALAQIIAAARLLGPLFLRKVWSGNEALKQKLESDKTVAGRQRLHYFLINNGPWSRLDHNEPFIEGVPQQKPPHANYYPDDMTKQEFETWVASLPEADKHKATGFFYLIRRGADGKLMTVPYSEVYAEFLVPAAKLLNEAAALTTNETLKNYLTKRAAAFASDDYYESDVAWMDLDSGIELTIGPYETYEDELFRYKAAFEAYVTLRDQAESAKLAKFSGYLQELEDNLPLEARYRNPKLGAASPIRVVNEIFGSGEGNSGVQTAAFNLPNDERVVAEKGSKRTMLKNVQQAKFQKILVLISRVVLSRAHQPRLSFESFFTHILAHELMHGLGPHNIKVNGQDTTVRKQLKELSSAFEEAKADITGLWALQYLIDKGVVEKEMERSLYTTFLASAFRSVRFGITEAHGKGIAMQFNYLTDEGAIEVDEKAGTFSINDAKVKEAVRKLTNEILTIQAEGSYDKAKAMLDKYAVIRPPMQRALDSLQTVPTDIEPIFPLAR
;
A
#
# COMPACT_ATOMS: atom_id res chain seq x y z
N MET A 1 -93.89 25.21 -50.71
CA MET A 1 -93.82 23.82 -50.14
C MET A 1 -92.53 23.19 -50.70
N LYS A 2 -91.63 22.91 -49.92
CA LYS A 2 -90.46 22.02 -49.87
C LYS A 2 -89.26 22.67 -49.22
N LEU A 3 -89.02 22.30 -47.97
CA LEU A 3 -87.83 22.61 -47.22
C LEU A 3 -86.59 21.98 -47.90
N VAL A 4 -85.50 22.66 -47.95
CA VAL A 4 -84.17 22.13 -48.22
C VAL A 4 -83.30 22.54 -47.06
N THR A 5 -82.91 21.54 -46.27
CA THR A 5 -82.03 21.65 -45.13
C THR A 5 -80.56 21.68 -45.61
N ALA A 6 -79.86 22.77 -45.34
CA ALA A 6 -78.41 22.87 -45.61
C ALA A 6 -77.60 22.36 -44.40
N LEU A 7 -76.81 21.32 -44.59
CA LEU A 7 -75.87 20.74 -43.61
C LEU A 7 -74.54 21.50 -43.68
N LEU A 8 -74.23 22.25 -42.63
CA LEU A 8 -72.90 22.87 -42.45
C LEU A 8 -71.92 21.87 -41.86
N LEU A 9 -70.91 21.49 -42.66
CA LEU A 9 -69.80 20.65 -42.23
C LEU A 9 -68.72 21.56 -41.62
N ILE A 10 -68.53 21.51 -40.29
CA ILE A 10 -67.44 22.21 -39.61
C ILE A 10 -66.20 21.28 -39.63
N MET A 11 -65.22 21.59 -40.46
CA MET A 11 -63.87 20.96 -40.41
C MET A 11 -63.08 21.56 -39.26
N SER A 12 -62.89 20.83 -38.17
CA SER A 12 -61.94 21.18 -37.12
C SER A 12 -60.53 20.78 -37.55
N LEU A 13 -59.69 21.77 -37.89
CA LEU A 13 -58.24 21.58 -38.09
C LEU A 13 -57.59 21.35 -36.73
N SER A 14 -57.22 20.12 -36.42
CA SER A 14 -56.35 19.81 -35.29
C SER A 14 -54.92 20.14 -35.67
N MET A 15 -54.41 21.29 -35.21
CA MET A 15 -52.97 21.59 -35.24
C MET A 15 -52.27 20.72 -34.19
N SER A 16 -51.61 19.63 -34.63
CA SER A 16 -50.62 18.94 -33.82
C SER A 16 -49.38 19.79 -33.65
N VAL A 17 -49.24 20.44 -32.51
CA VAL A 17 -47.97 21.08 -32.11
C VAL A 17 -47.00 19.99 -31.78
N SER A 18 -46.15 19.61 -32.74
CA SER A 18 -45.00 18.79 -32.52
C SER A 18 -43.97 19.59 -31.67
N SER A 19 -43.93 19.31 -30.37
CA SER A 19 -42.90 19.86 -29.50
C SER A 19 -41.56 19.21 -29.85
N ASN A 20 -40.82 19.88 -30.73
CA ASN A 20 -39.42 19.56 -31.00
C ASN A 20 -38.58 19.96 -29.77
N GLN A 21 -38.68 19.16 -28.66
CA GLN A 21 -37.74 19.28 -27.56
C GLN A 21 -36.38 18.81 -28.08
N LYS A 22 -35.50 19.76 -28.38
CA LYS A 22 -34.07 19.46 -28.54
C LYS A 22 -33.65 18.67 -27.31
N PRO A 23 -32.97 17.53 -27.49
CA PRO A 23 -32.46 16.80 -26.33
C PRO A 23 -31.59 17.77 -25.53
N ARG A 24 -31.92 17.93 -24.23
CA ARG A 24 -31.07 18.70 -23.30
C ARG A 24 -29.66 18.15 -23.43
N PRO A 25 -28.64 19.02 -23.63
CA PRO A 25 -27.27 18.55 -23.66
C PRO A 25 -27.06 17.74 -22.39
N ARG A 26 -26.61 16.48 -22.53
CA ARG A 26 -26.15 15.68 -21.39
C ARG A 26 -25.15 16.57 -20.66
N ALA A 27 -25.42 16.89 -19.39
CA ALA A 27 -24.54 17.68 -18.58
C ALA A 27 -23.13 17.08 -18.74
N ALA A 28 -22.21 17.88 -19.25
CA ALA A 28 -20.84 17.46 -19.50
C ALA A 28 -20.24 17.02 -18.15
N GLY A 29 -19.49 15.91 -18.13
CA GLY A 29 -18.72 15.52 -16.98
C GLY A 29 -17.63 16.56 -16.67
N ASP A 30 -16.98 16.40 -15.53
CA ASP A 30 -15.79 17.17 -15.16
C ASP A 30 -14.55 16.54 -15.82
N PRO A 31 -13.90 17.20 -16.82
CA PRO A 31 -12.75 16.62 -17.51
C PRO A 31 -11.50 16.46 -16.62
N GLU A 32 -11.29 17.35 -15.66
CA GLU A 32 -10.13 17.25 -14.75
C GLU A 32 -10.31 16.10 -13.76
N LEU A 33 -11.51 15.93 -13.23
CA LEU A 33 -11.83 14.83 -12.37
C LEU A 33 -11.77 13.47 -13.13
N ALA A 34 -12.19 13.47 -14.40
CA ALA A 34 -12.03 12.29 -15.26
C ALA A 34 -10.57 11.87 -15.43
N LYS A 35 -9.64 12.83 -15.60
CA LYS A 35 -8.19 12.59 -15.65
C LYS A 35 -7.67 12.03 -14.32
N LYS A 36 -8.12 12.59 -13.19
CA LYS A 36 -7.74 12.10 -11.85
C LYS A 36 -8.20 10.66 -11.63
N ILE A 37 -9.42 10.31 -12.00
CA ILE A 37 -9.96 8.95 -11.95
C ILE A 37 -9.17 8.00 -12.86
N ALA A 38 -8.82 8.42 -14.07
CA ALA A 38 -8.07 7.60 -15.04
C ALA A 38 -6.68 7.19 -14.56
N ARG A 39 -6.16 7.80 -13.51
CA ARG A 39 -4.91 7.37 -12.85
C ARG A 39 -5.05 6.05 -12.10
N PHE A 40 -6.27 5.59 -11.86
CA PHE A 40 -6.58 4.32 -11.20
C PHE A 40 -7.19 3.35 -12.22
N SER A 41 -6.46 2.29 -12.55
CA SER A 41 -6.91 1.32 -13.54
C SER A 41 -7.86 0.30 -12.92
N PRO A 42 -9.15 0.23 -13.32
CA PRO A 42 -10.09 -0.79 -12.82
C PRO A 42 -9.53 -2.19 -13.06
N THR A 43 -9.38 -2.99 -12.00
CA THR A 43 -8.72 -4.29 -12.08
C THR A 43 -9.42 -5.31 -11.19
N VAL A 44 -9.83 -6.43 -11.80
CA VAL A 44 -10.42 -7.55 -11.06
C VAL A 44 -9.33 -8.24 -10.24
N LEU A 45 -9.53 -8.31 -8.92
CA LEU A 45 -8.73 -9.11 -7.99
C LEU A 45 -9.56 -10.30 -7.52
N THR A 46 -9.01 -11.50 -7.70
CA THR A 46 -9.64 -12.75 -7.31
C THR A 46 -8.57 -13.82 -7.06
N ALA A 47 -8.97 -14.92 -6.43
CA ALA A 47 -8.12 -16.09 -6.25
C ALA A 47 -8.94 -17.38 -6.37
N ASP A 48 -8.27 -18.50 -6.58
CA ASP A 48 -8.89 -19.81 -6.66
C ASP A 48 -9.36 -20.30 -5.29
N THR A 49 -10.66 -20.37 -5.07
CA THR A 49 -11.29 -20.88 -3.84
C THR A 49 -11.63 -22.38 -3.92
N SER A 50 -11.34 -23.06 -5.03
CA SER A 50 -11.73 -24.47 -5.26
C SER A 50 -11.09 -25.43 -4.26
N LYS A 51 -9.89 -25.08 -3.77
CA LYS A 51 -9.13 -25.87 -2.77
C LYS A 51 -9.62 -25.72 -1.33
N LEU A 52 -10.48 -24.74 -1.06
CA LEU A 52 -11.07 -24.56 0.26
C LEU A 52 -12.13 -25.65 0.53
N SER A 53 -12.18 -26.13 1.77
CA SER A 53 -13.24 -27.01 2.23
C SER A 53 -14.62 -26.33 2.11
N PRO A 54 -15.72 -27.08 2.07
CA PRO A 54 -17.06 -26.48 2.12
C PRO A 54 -17.29 -25.62 3.37
N GLY A 55 -16.70 -25.99 4.51
CA GLY A 55 -16.73 -25.22 5.75
C GLY A 55 -15.98 -23.88 5.60
N ASP A 56 -14.75 -23.94 5.07
CA ASP A 56 -13.92 -22.75 4.89
C ASP A 56 -14.51 -21.78 3.85
N ARG A 57 -15.16 -22.27 2.78
CA ARG A 57 -15.87 -21.39 1.85
C ARG A 57 -17.03 -20.64 2.51
N ARG A 58 -17.77 -21.28 3.43
CA ARG A 58 -18.82 -20.60 4.21
C ARG A 58 -18.20 -19.62 5.23
N ALA A 59 -17.12 -20.02 5.90
CA ALA A 59 -16.37 -19.14 6.79
C ALA A 59 -15.87 -17.89 6.06
N LEU A 60 -15.32 -18.06 4.86
CA LEU A 60 -14.84 -16.96 4.01
C LEU A 60 -15.94 -15.94 3.70
N ALA A 61 -17.17 -16.39 3.43
CA ALA A 61 -18.30 -15.48 3.20
C ALA A 61 -18.61 -14.61 4.45
N GLN A 62 -18.56 -15.19 5.64
CA GLN A 62 -18.75 -14.45 6.90
C GLN A 62 -17.59 -13.49 7.16
N ILE A 63 -16.35 -13.91 6.88
CA ILE A 63 -15.16 -13.07 7.00
C ILE A 63 -15.26 -11.85 6.08
N ILE A 64 -15.65 -12.03 4.82
CA ILE A 64 -15.87 -10.92 3.87
C ILE A 64 -16.96 -9.97 4.38
N ALA A 65 -18.06 -10.52 4.92
CA ALA A 65 -19.13 -9.71 5.49
C ALA A 65 -18.66 -8.89 6.70
N ALA A 66 -17.83 -9.45 7.59
CA ALA A 66 -17.20 -8.73 8.69
C ALA A 66 -16.27 -7.62 8.19
N ALA A 67 -15.40 -7.93 7.23
CA ALA A 67 -14.45 -6.99 6.65
C ALA A 67 -15.15 -5.79 5.97
N ARG A 68 -16.33 -5.98 5.36
CA ARG A 68 -17.12 -4.89 4.76
C ARG A 68 -17.52 -3.81 5.74
N LEU A 69 -17.74 -4.16 7.00
CA LEU A 69 -18.15 -3.21 8.03
C LEU A 69 -17.03 -2.21 8.36
N LEU A 70 -15.77 -2.56 8.07
CA LEU A 70 -14.63 -1.68 8.33
C LEU A 70 -14.48 -0.54 7.31
N GLY A 71 -15.07 -0.65 6.12
CA GLY A 71 -15.05 0.43 5.13
C GLY A 71 -15.79 1.69 5.61
N PRO A 72 -17.08 1.62 5.96
CA PRO A 72 -17.81 2.75 6.55
C PRO A 72 -17.20 3.25 7.85
N LEU A 73 -16.66 2.34 8.69
CA LEU A 73 -15.95 2.73 9.92
C LEU A 73 -14.73 3.60 9.59
N PHE A 74 -13.90 3.17 8.64
CA PHE A 74 -12.73 3.93 8.20
C PHE A 74 -13.13 5.29 7.61
N LEU A 75 -14.16 5.32 6.76
CA LEU A 75 -14.68 6.57 6.20
C LEU A 75 -15.03 7.60 7.30
N ARG A 76 -15.67 7.15 8.38
CA ARG A 76 -15.97 7.98 9.57
C ARG A 76 -14.71 8.47 10.28
N LYS A 77 -13.66 7.63 10.32
CA LYS A 77 -12.37 7.99 10.95
C LYS A 77 -11.62 9.08 10.18
N VAL A 78 -11.67 9.06 8.86
CA VAL A 78 -10.94 10.02 8.02
C VAL A 78 -11.43 11.45 8.26
N TRP A 79 -12.73 11.65 8.39
CA TRP A 79 -13.31 12.98 8.64
C TRP A 79 -14.78 12.87 9.10
N SER A 80 -15.16 13.69 10.09
CA SER A 80 -16.51 13.72 10.65
C SER A 80 -17.60 14.07 9.63
N GLY A 81 -17.29 14.83 8.57
CA GLY A 81 -18.21 15.21 7.51
C GLY A 81 -18.42 14.17 6.40
N ASN A 82 -17.64 13.09 6.38
CA ASN A 82 -17.62 12.14 5.25
C ASN A 82 -18.94 11.41 5.03
N GLU A 83 -19.65 11.00 6.07
CA GLU A 83 -20.90 10.24 5.94
C GLU A 83 -22.00 11.12 5.32
N ALA A 84 -22.17 12.34 5.79
CA ALA A 84 -23.13 13.28 5.24
C ALA A 84 -22.79 13.67 3.79
N LEU A 85 -21.49 13.88 3.51
CA LEU A 85 -21.01 14.17 2.16
C LEU A 85 -21.28 12.99 1.21
N LYS A 86 -21.02 11.77 1.63
CA LYS A 86 -21.28 10.56 0.83
C LYS A 86 -22.76 10.48 0.45
N GLN A 87 -23.68 10.66 1.40
CA GLN A 87 -25.13 10.67 1.13
C GLN A 87 -25.53 11.76 0.11
N LYS A 88 -24.95 12.94 0.23
CA LYS A 88 -25.16 14.03 -0.73
C LYS A 88 -24.65 13.65 -2.14
N LEU A 89 -23.45 13.06 -2.24
CA LEU A 89 -22.89 12.62 -3.52
C LEU A 89 -23.69 11.47 -4.14
N GLU A 90 -24.19 10.53 -3.34
CA GLU A 90 -25.05 9.42 -3.79
C GLU A 90 -26.40 9.93 -4.35
N SER A 91 -26.88 11.08 -3.91
CA SER A 91 -28.10 11.69 -4.42
C SER A 91 -27.90 12.40 -5.78
N ASP A 92 -26.70 12.83 -6.13
CA ASP A 92 -26.38 13.51 -7.38
C ASP A 92 -26.21 12.50 -8.54
N LYS A 93 -27.25 12.35 -9.34
CA LYS A 93 -27.27 11.43 -10.50
C LYS A 93 -26.70 12.00 -11.78
N THR A 94 -26.16 13.22 -11.78
CA THR A 94 -25.49 13.81 -12.95
C THR A 94 -24.21 13.06 -13.31
N VAL A 95 -23.65 13.28 -14.49
CA VAL A 95 -22.36 12.69 -14.88
C VAL A 95 -21.25 13.17 -13.93
N ALA A 96 -21.19 14.48 -13.68
CA ALA A 96 -20.22 15.07 -12.75
C ALA A 96 -20.43 14.58 -11.31
N GLY A 97 -21.69 14.39 -10.85
CA GLY A 97 -21.99 13.83 -9.55
C GLY A 97 -21.47 12.40 -9.38
N ARG A 98 -21.69 11.54 -10.38
CA ARG A 98 -21.14 10.18 -10.38
C ARG A 98 -19.61 10.15 -10.39
N GLN A 99 -18.95 11.07 -11.11
CA GLN A 99 -17.49 11.21 -11.08
C GLN A 99 -16.99 11.63 -9.69
N ARG A 100 -17.65 12.61 -9.06
CA ARG A 100 -17.32 13.03 -7.68
C ARG A 100 -17.47 11.88 -6.68
N LEU A 101 -18.58 11.15 -6.73
CA LEU A 101 -18.79 9.99 -5.88
C LEU A 101 -17.73 8.90 -6.12
N HIS A 102 -17.44 8.59 -7.38
CA HIS A 102 -16.44 7.59 -7.73
C HIS A 102 -15.06 7.95 -7.16
N TYR A 103 -14.60 9.18 -7.41
CA TYR A 103 -13.28 9.61 -6.91
C TYR A 103 -13.24 9.76 -5.39
N PHE A 104 -14.38 10.13 -4.76
CA PHE A 104 -14.54 10.12 -3.31
C PHE A 104 -14.37 8.71 -2.73
N LEU A 105 -14.96 7.70 -3.36
CA LEU A 105 -14.85 6.30 -2.90
C LEU A 105 -13.42 5.76 -3.06
N ILE A 106 -12.71 6.11 -4.15
CA ILE A 106 -11.29 5.75 -4.32
C ILE A 106 -10.44 6.32 -3.19
N ASN A 107 -10.66 7.58 -2.78
CA ASN A 107 -9.84 8.26 -1.78
C ASN A 107 -10.36 8.08 -0.34
N ASN A 108 -11.55 7.50 -0.14
CA ASN A 108 -12.27 7.47 1.14
C ASN A 108 -12.41 8.87 1.77
N GLY A 109 -12.68 9.87 0.95
CA GLY A 109 -12.85 11.27 1.37
C GLY A 109 -12.77 12.25 0.21
N PRO A 110 -12.95 13.56 0.46
CA PRO A 110 -12.98 14.58 -0.56
C PRO A 110 -11.61 15.13 -0.98
N TRP A 111 -10.52 14.51 -0.50
CA TRP A 111 -9.14 14.92 -0.79
C TRP A 111 -8.42 13.89 -1.64
N SER A 112 -7.68 14.36 -2.64
CA SER A 112 -6.90 13.51 -3.53
C SER A 112 -5.61 13.04 -2.85
N ARG A 113 -5.53 11.77 -2.50
CA ARG A 113 -4.33 11.17 -1.86
C ARG A 113 -3.10 11.17 -2.76
N LEU A 114 -3.28 11.16 -4.07
CA LEU A 114 -2.18 11.28 -5.04
C LEU A 114 -1.72 12.73 -5.28
N ASP A 115 -2.48 13.72 -4.83
CA ASP A 115 -2.21 15.14 -5.04
C ASP A 115 -2.07 15.86 -3.69
N HIS A 116 -1.29 15.31 -2.77
CA HIS A 116 -0.98 15.90 -1.46
C HIS A 116 -2.23 16.33 -0.66
N ASN A 117 -3.29 15.54 -0.74
CA ASN A 117 -4.58 15.82 -0.10
C ASN A 117 -5.25 17.13 -0.57
N GLU A 118 -5.06 17.53 -1.84
CA GLU A 118 -5.83 18.62 -2.43
C GLU A 118 -7.33 18.28 -2.44
N PRO A 119 -8.23 19.20 -2.02
CA PRO A 119 -9.67 18.99 -2.08
C PRO A 119 -10.16 19.03 -3.53
N PHE A 120 -11.05 18.10 -3.91
CA PHE A 120 -11.68 18.06 -5.23
C PHE A 120 -13.20 18.25 -5.18
N ILE A 121 -13.75 18.56 -4.02
CA ILE A 121 -15.17 18.83 -3.78
C ILE A 121 -15.29 20.20 -3.11
N GLU A 122 -16.18 21.04 -3.63
CA GLU A 122 -16.45 22.35 -3.04
C GLU A 122 -17.18 22.23 -1.68
N GLY A 123 -16.88 23.17 -0.78
CA GLY A 123 -17.51 23.27 0.53
C GLY A 123 -16.94 22.34 1.60
N VAL A 124 -15.80 21.69 1.31
CA VAL A 124 -15.02 20.94 2.30
C VAL A 124 -13.81 21.75 2.78
N PRO A 125 -13.17 21.39 3.90
CA PRO A 125 -11.94 22.05 4.34
C PRO A 125 -10.87 22.04 3.24
N GLN A 126 -10.17 23.18 3.05
CA GLN A 126 -9.13 23.34 2.04
C GLN A 126 -7.90 22.45 2.30
N GLN A 127 -7.69 22.06 3.54
CA GLN A 127 -6.68 21.09 3.95
C GLN A 127 -7.40 19.92 4.65
N LYS A 128 -6.96 18.71 4.37
CA LYS A 128 -7.39 17.54 5.13
C LYS A 128 -7.05 17.78 6.61
N PRO A 129 -8.01 17.68 7.53
CA PRO A 129 -7.72 17.88 8.94
C PRO A 129 -6.65 16.91 9.45
N PRO A 130 -5.51 17.37 10.00
CA PRO A 130 -4.42 16.50 10.43
C PRO A 130 -4.80 15.62 11.63
N HIS A 131 -5.84 16.03 12.38
CA HIS A 131 -6.41 15.25 13.48
C HIS A 131 -7.41 14.17 13.00
N ALA A 132 -7.76 14.14 11.70
CA ALA A 132 -8.82 13.30 11.15
C ALA A 132 -10.11 13.40 12.02
N ASN A 133 -10.75 12.28 12.37
CA ASN A 133 -11.82 12.26 13.38
C ASN A 133 -11.38 11.54 14.66
N TYR A 134 -10.09 11.68 15.03
CA TYR A 134 -9.55 11.08 16.27
C TYR A 134 -9.61 12.04 17.47
N TYR A 135 -9.59 13.35 17.20
CA TYR A 135 -9.53 14.41 18.20
C TYR A 135 -10.64 15.44 17.94
N PRO A 136 -10.98 16.29 18.94
CA PRO A 136 -11.88 17.41 18.70
C PRO A 136 -11.31 18.39 17.67
N ASP A 137 -12.18 18.95 16.81
CA ASP A 137 -11.79 19.87 15.74
C ASP A 137 -11.11 21.15 16.24
N ASP A 138 -11.46 21.59 17.47
CA ASP A 138 -10.94 22.78 18.13
C ASP A 138 -9.70 22.53 19.01
N MET A 139 -9.24 21.27 19.13
CA MET A 139 -8.13 20.91 20.00
C MET A 139 -6.78 21.35 19.42
N THR A 140 -5.93 21.96 20.21
CA THR A 140 -4.54 22.26 19.86
C THR A 140 -3.58 21.17 20.36
N LYS A 141 -2.40 21.05 19.70
CA LYS A 141 -1.33 20.14 20.19
C LYS A 141 -0.93 20.48 21.63
N GLN A 142 -0.75 21.76 21.94
CA GLN A 142 -0.35 22.22 23.26
C GLN A 142 -1.40 21.88 24.34
N GLU A 143 -2.68 22.02 24.03
CA GLU A 143 -3.77 21.60 24.94
C GLU A 143 -3.69 20.11 25.24
N PHE A 144 -3.55 19.28 24.21
CA PHE A 144 -3.44 17.84 24.37
C PHE A 144 -2.22 17.43 25.19
N GLU A 145 -1.04 17.96 24.87
CA GLU A 145 0.20 17.66 25.60
C GLU A 145 0.11 18.08 27.09
N THR A 146 -0.46 19.25 27.35
CA THR A 146 -0.68 19.74 28.71
C THR A 146 -1.65 18.84 29.47
N TRP A 147 -2.75 18.44 28.82
CA TRP A 147 -3.73 17.54 29.40
C TRP A 147 -3.11 16.17 29.70
N VAL A 148 -2.40 15.55 28.73
CA VAL A 148 -1.72 14.25 28.92
C VAL A 148 -0.71 14.33 30.06
N ALA A 149 0.07 15.42 30.19
CA ALA A 149 1.04 15.59 31.27
C ALA A 149 0.35 15.60 32.66
N SER A 150 -0.89 16.07 32.75
CA SER A 150 -1.67 16.14 34.00
C SER A 150 -2.32 14.81 34.40
N LEU A 151 -2.38 13.80 33.51
CA LEU A 151 -3.04 12.53 33.75
C LEU A 151 -2.22 11.58 34.62
N PRO A 152 -2.89 10.68 35.38
CA PRO A 152 -2.25 9.50 35.96
C PRO A 152 -1.61 8.64 34.87
N GLU A 153 -0.54 7.89 35.15
CA GLU A 153 0.22 7.12 34.17
C GLU A 153 -0.65 6.13 33.38
N ALA A 154 -1.57 5.43 34.03
CA ALA A 154 -2.49 4.51 33.37
C ALA A 154 -3.41 5.20 32.35
N ASP A 155 -3.79 6.47 32.56
CA ASP A 155 -4.63 7.23 31.65
C ASP A 155 -3.81 7.91 30.54
N LYS A 156 -2.53 8.20 30.78
CA LYS A 156 -1.60 8.61 29.72
C LYS A 156 -1.51 7.55 28.63
N HIS A 157 -1.39 6.26 29.01
CA HIS A 157 -1.38 5.15 28.06
C HIS A 157 -2.64 5.06 27.21
N LYS A 158 -3.82 5.40 27.78
CA LYS A 158 -5.06 5.48 26.99
C LYS A 158 -5.06 6.70 26.06
N ALA A 159 -4.63 7.87 26.56
CA ALA A 159 -4.62 9.10 25.79
C ALA A 159 -3.68 9.01 24.58
N THR A 160 -2.50 8.41 24.71
CA THR A 160 -1.49 8.24 23.67
C THR A 160 -1.56 6.88 22.96
N GLY A 161 -2.45 5.98 23.38
CA GLY A 161 -2.59 4.63 22.81
C GLY A 161 -3.40 4.61 21.52
N PHE A 162 -3.31 3.49 20.81
CA PHE A 162 -3.83 3.29 19.47
C PHE A 162 -5.36 3.26 19.39
N PHE A 163 -6.06 2.82 20.45
CA PHE A 163 -7.45 2.37 20.36
C PHE A 163 -8.42 3.25 21.16
N TYR A 164 -8.08 4.51 21.37
CA TYR A 164 -8.92 5.49 22.06
C TYR A 164 -9.03 6.78 21.24
N LEU A 165 -10.25 7.28 21.12
CA LEU A 165 -10.49 8.64 20.64
C LEU A 165 -10.33 9.65 21.76
N ILE A 166 -10.00 10.86 21.39
CA ILE A 166 -10.07 12.01 22.29
C ILE A 166 -11.34 12.79 21.97
N ARG A 167 -12.12 13.10 22.98
CA ARG A 167 -13.38 13.85 22.86
C ARG A 167 -13.45 14.90 23.95
N ARG A 168 -14.40 15.84 23.81
CA ARG A 168 -14.75 16.74 24.89
C ARG A 168 -15.94 16.19 25.68
N GLY A 169 -15.80 16.15 26.99
CA GLY A 169 -16.93 15.87 27.91
C GLY A 169 -17.92 17.02 27.98
N ALA A 170 -19.01 16.83 28.71
CA ALA A 170 -20.02 17.86 28.93
C ALA A 170 -19.48 19.12 29.65
N ASP A 171 -18.38 18.98 30.37
CA ASP A 171 -17.65 20.06 31.05
C ASP A 171 -16.60 20.74 30.15
N GLY A 172 -16.53 20.37 28.88
CA GLY A 172 -15.59 20.90 27.90
C GLY A 172 -14.16 20.33 27.99
N LYS A 173 -13.86 19.48 29.00
CA LYS A 173 -12.53 18.90 29.16
C LYS A 173 -12.31 17.72 28.23
N LEU A 174 -11.03 17.47 27.93
CA LEU A 174 -10.64 16.31 27.14
C LEU A 174 -10.84 15.01 27.94
N MET A 175 -11.30 13.98 27.23
CA MET A 175 -11.47 12.63 27.74
C MET A 175 -11.13 11.59 26.68
N THR A 176 -10.74 10.39 27.12
CA THR A 176 -10.56 9.23 26.24
C THR A 176 -11.86 8.45 26.12
N VAL A 177 -12.18 7.99 24.90
CA VAL A 177 -13.32 7.10 24.63
C VAL A 177 -12.80 5.89 23.85
N PRO A 178 -13.04 4.66 24.31
CA PRO A 178 -12.51 3.47 23.64
C PRO A 178 -13.18 3.23 22.28
N TYR A 179 -12.45 2.61 21.34
CA TYR A 179 -12.96 2.30 20.00
C TYR A 179 -14.14 1.34 20.06
N SER A 180 -14.12 0.35 20.95
CA SER A 180 -15.20 -0.61 21.16
C SER A 180 -16.54 0.05 21.49
N GLU A 181 -16.51 1.21 22.16
CA GLU A 181 -17.71 1.99 22.47
C GLU A 181 -18.15 2.84 21.27
N VAL A 182 -17.25 3.69 20.74
CA VAL A 182 -17.59 4.65 19.67
C VAL A 182 -17.99 3.97 18.37
N TYR A 183 -17.37 2.83 18.07
CA TYR A 183 -17.59 2.09 16.83
C TYR A 183 -18.40 0.80 17.02
N ALA A 184 -19.12 0.66 18.15
CA ALA A 184 -19.91 -0.53 18.49
C ALA A 184 -20.87 -0.96 17.38
N GLU A 185 -21.48 -0.02 16.66
CA GLU A 185 -22.39 -0.31 15.53
C GLU A 185 -21.72 -1.09 14.38
N PHE A 186 -20.38 -0.99 14.21
CA PHE A 186 -19.61 -1.75 13.23
C PHE A 186 -18.92 -2.95 13.87
N LEU A 187 -18.33 -2.78 15.06
CA LEU A 187 -17.48 -3.80 15.68
C LEU A 187 -18.30 -4.95 16.28
N VAL A 188 -19.48 -4.68 16.86
CA VAL A 188 -20.33 -5.74 17.42
C VAL A 188 -20.82 -6.71 16.32
N PRO A 189 -21.42 -6.26 15.20
CA PRO A 189 -21.80 -7.19 14.12
C PRO A 189 -20.59 -7.83 13.44
N ALA A 190 -19.43 -7.14 13.33
CA ALA A 190 -18.22 -7.75 12.79
C ALA A 190 -17.72 -8.89 13.69
N ALA A 191 -17.68 -8.70 15.01
CA ALA A 191 -17.31 -9.73 15.98
C ALA A 191 -18.23 -10.94 15.91
N LYS A 192 -19.55 -10.72 15.77
CA LYS A 192 -20.52 -11.80 15.57
C LYS A 192 -20.21 -12.63 14.32
N LEU A 193 -19.98 -11.98 13.18
CA LEU A 193 -19.65 -12.64 11.92
C LEU A 193 -18.31 -13.41 12.00
N LEU A 194 -17.29 -12.88 12.70
CA LEU A 194 -16.04 -13.60 12.93
C LEU A 194 -16.25 -14.86 13.79
N ASN A 195 -17.10 -14.81 14.82
CA ASN A 195 -17.45 -15.98 15.62
C ASN A 195 -18.23 -17.03 14.81
N GLU A 196 -19.15 -16.59 13.94
CA GLU A 196 -19.85 -17.47 13.01
C GLU A 196 -18.87 -18.15 12.04
N ALA A 197 -17.90 -17.40 11.50
CA ALA A 197 -16.83 -17.96 10.67
C ALA A 197 -15.98 -18.99 11.43
N ALA A 198 -15.63 -18.69 12.69
CA ALA A 198 -14.89 -19.60 13.56
C ALA A 198 -15.61 -20.93 13.80
N ALA A 199 -16.95 -20.91 13.86
CA ALA A 199 -17.75 -22.12 14.01
C ALA A 199 -17.84 -22.96 12.73
N LEU A 200 -17.56 -22.38 11.56
CA LEU A 200 -17.67 -23.02 10.24
C LEU A 200 -16.38 -23.67 9.75
N THR A 201 -15.22 -23.13 10.17
CA THR A 201 -13.91 -23.68 9.81
C THR A 201 -13.50 -24.84 10.70
N THR A 202 -12.79 -25.82 10.12
CA THR A 202 -12.15 -26.92 10.86
C THR A 202 -10.65 -26.66 11.09
N ASN A 203 -10.11 -25.55 10.58
CA ASN A 203 -8.72 -25.18 10.83
C ASN A 203 -8.61 -24.52 12.22
N GLU A 204 -7.92 -25.19 13.14
CA GLU A 204 -7.84 -24.76 14.54
C GLU A 204 -7.12 -23.41 14.72
N THR A 205 -6.10 -23.11 13.89
CA THR A 205 -5.38 -21.82 13.98
C THR A 205 -6.25 -20.67 13.51
N LEU A 206 -7.00 -20.87 12.43
CA LEU A 206 -7.96 -19.87 11.92
C LEU A 206 -9.09 -19.65 12.93
N LYS A 207 -9.67 -20.73 13.45
CA LYS A 207 -10.71 -20.67 14.48
C LYS A 207 -10.26 -19.91 15.72
N ASN A 208 -9.06 -20.22 16.23
CA ASN A 208 -8.47 -19.53 17.39
C ASN A 208 -8.31 -18.03 17.11
N TYR A 209 -7.71 -17.67 15.96
CA TYR A 209 -7.52 -16.28 15.59
C TYR A 209 -8.86 -15.53 15.47
N LEU A 210 -9.85 -16.08 14.74
CA LEU A 210 -11.16 -15.44 14.55
C LEU A 210 -11.87 -15.20 15.89
N THR A 211 -11.85 -16.18 16.79
CA THR A 211 -12.47 -16.07 18.11
C THR A 211 -11.81 -14.98 18.96
N LYS A 212 -10.47 -14.98 19.02
CA LYS A 212 -9.71 -13.97 19.76
C LYS A 212 -9.88 -12.55 19.17
N ARG A 213 -9.91 -12.44 17.83
CA ARG A 213 -10.11 -11.15 17.16
C ARG A 213 -11.53 -10.61 17.41
N ALA A 214 -12.54 -11.46 17.42
CA ALA A 214 -13.90 -11.09 17.78
C ALA A 214 -13.98 -10.56 19.23
N ALA A 215 -13.27 -11.18 20.16
CA ALA A 215 -13.18 -10.71 21.55
C ALA A 215 -12.43 -9.36 21.64
N ALA A 216 -11.35 -9.18 20.87
CA ALA A 216 -10.57 -7.95 20.83
C ALA A 216 -11.41 -6.74 20.36
N PHE A 217 -12.35 -6.92 19.43
CA PHE A 217 -13.27 -5.86 19.00
C PHE A 217 -14.19 -5.34 20.11
N ALA A 218 -14.42 -6.13 21.15
CA ALA A 218 -15.22 -5.73 22.30
C ALA A 218 -14.38 -5.17 23.47
N SER A 219 -13.10 -5.51 23.55
CA SER A 219 -12.23 -5.17 24.68
C SER A 219 -11.21 -4.06 24.39
N ASP A 220 -10.96 -3.74 23.12
CA ASP A 220 -9.83 -2.93 22.64
C ASP A 220 -8.44 -3.48 23.05
N ASP A 221 -8.35 -4.72 23.51
CA ASP A 221 -7.09 -5.41 23.75
C ASP A 221 -6.84 -6.42 22.64
N TYR A 222 -5.89 -6.11 21.76
CA TYR A 222 -5.58 -6.89 20.57
C TYR A 222 -4.43 -7.88 20.77
N TYR A 223 -3.73 -7.86 21.92
CA TYR A 223 -2.52 -8.66 22.15
C TYR A 223 -2.71 -10.15 21.84
N GLU A 224 -3.68 -10.79 22.52
CA GLU A 224 -3.93 -12.23 22.35
C GLU A 224 -4.35 -12.59 20.91
N SER A 225 -5.05 -11.69 20.23
CA SER A 225 -5.45 -11.92 18.84
C SER A 225 -4.29 -11.69 17.86
N ASP A 226 -3.36 -10.80 18.14
CA ASP A 226 -2.16 -10.61 17.34
C ASP A 226 -1.16 -11.76 17.51
N VAL A 227 -1.02 -12.32 18.73
CA VAL A 227 -0.29 -13.57 18.97
C VAL A 227 -0.90 -14.71 18.15
N ALA A 228 -2.23 -14.87 18.16
CA ALA A 228 -2.90 -15.91 17.38
C ALA A 228 -2.77 -15.67 15.86
N TRP A 229 -2.72 -14.41 15.41
CA TRP A 229 -2.45 -14.05 14.02
C TRP A 229 -1.03 -14.44 13.58
N MET A 230 -0.04 -14.27 14.45
CA MET A 230 1.34 -14.74 14.18
C MET A 230 1.39 -16.27 13.98
N ASP A 231 0.61 -17.01 14.76
CA ASP A 231 0.54 -18.47 14.70
C ASP A 231 -0.44 -19.00 13.62
N LEU A 232 -1.10 -18.10 12.85
CA LEU A 232 -2.07 -18.51 11.82
C LEU A 232 -1.40 -19.33 10.72
N ASP A 233 -1.91 -20.54 10.50
CA ASP A 233 -1.50 -21.46 9.45
C ASP A 233 -2.74 -22.08 8.76
N SER A 234 -3.27 -21.36 7.79
CA SER A 234 -4.51 -21.68 7.09
C SER A 234 -4.41 -21.34 5.60
N GLY A 235 -5.29 -21.91 4.79
CA GLY A 235 -5.51 -21.50 3.39
C GLY A 235 -6.15 -20.13 3.28
N ILE A 236 -6.90 -19.70 4.31
CA ILE A 236 -7.41 -18.34 4.46
C ILE A 236 -6.46 -17.58 5.36
N GLU A 237 -5.82 -16.55 4.84
CA GLU A 237 -5.01 -15.60 5.60
C GLU A 237 -5.82 -14.32 5.76
N LEU A 238 -6.19 -13.99 6.99
CA LEU A 238 -6.99 -12.81 7.29
C LEU A 238 -6.18 -11.84 8.14
N THR A 239 -6.13 -10.58 7.71
CA THR A 239 -5.69 -9.45 8.54
C THR A 239 -6.89 -8.52 8.68
N ILE A 240 -7.36 -8.27 9.89
CA ILE A 240 -8.55 -7.45 10.16
C ILE A 240 -8.40 -6.77 11.52
N GLY A 241 -8.44 -5.46 11.56
CA GLY A 241 -8.30 -4.70 12.81
C GLY A 241 -7.77 -3.28 12.61
N PRO A 242 -7.46 -2.59 13.70
CA PRO A 242 -6.82 -1.28 13.68
C PRO A 242 -5.30 -1.45 13.73
N TYR A 243 -4.59 -1.01 12.67
CA TYR A 243 -3.15 -1.20 12.57
C TYR A 243 -2.39 0.08 12.28
N GLU A 244 -2.65 0.74 11.14
CA GLU A 244 -1.83 1.83 10.66
C GLU A 244 -2.23 3.17 11.28
N THR A 245 -1.25 4.05 11.50
CA THR A 245 -1.46 5.35 12.16
C THR A 245 -1.30 6.54 11.22
N TYR A 246 -1.28 6.32 9.90
CA TYR A 246 -1.02 7.37 8.91
C TYR A 246 -2.10 8.45 8.86
N GLU A 247 -3.37 8.10 9.16
CA GLU A 247 -4.47 9.06 9.20
C GLU A 247 -4.38 10.04 10.37
N ASP A 248 -3.69 9.68 11.47
CA ASP A 248 -3.37 10.59 12.56
C ASP A 248 -2.08 11.38 12.23
N GLU A 249 -2.23 12.47 11.50
CA GLU A 249 -1.11 13.34 11.13
C GLU A 249 -0.67 14.28 12.27
N LEU A 250 -1.41 14.32 13.40
CA LEU A 250 -1.03 15.11 14.57
C LEU A 250 0.08 14.46 15.39
N PHE A 251 -0.14 13.22 15.83
CA PHE A 251 0.75 12.55 16.79
C PHE A 251 1.15 11.13 16.36
N ARG A 252 0.48 10.55 15.38
CA ARG A 252 0.64 9.14 14.99
C ARG A 252 0.32 8.16 16.13
N TYR A 253 -0.63 8.51 16.99
CA TYR A 253 -1.05 7.69 18.12
C TYR A 253 -2.27 6.81 17.81
N LYS A 254 -3.10 7.16 16.81
CA LYS A 254 -4.43 6.56 16.62
C LYS A 254 -4.44 5.65 15.40
N ALA A 255 -4.77 4.38 15.61
CA ALA A 255 -4.80 3.40 14.56
C ALA A 255 -6.11 3.43 13.75
N ALA A 256 -5.98 3.33 12.42
CA ALA A 256 -7.11 3.18 11.51
C ALA A 256 -7.47 1.69 11.30
N PHE A 257 -8.75 1.43 10.99
CA PHE A 257 -9.21 0.09 10.69
C PHE A 257 -9.00 -0.27 9.23
N GLU A 258 -8.53 -1.50 9.02
CA GLU A 258 -8.38 -2.10 7.70
C GLU A 258 -8.66 -3.59 7.72
N ALA A 259 -8.91 -4.15 6.57
CA ALA A 259 -9.01 -5.59 6.39
C ALA A 259 -8.44 -6.02 5.04
N TYR A 260 -7.65 -7.09 5.08
CA TYR A 260 -7.18 -7.85 3.93
C TYR A 260 -7.67 -9.29 4.08
N VAL A 261 -8.67 -9.66 3.26
CA VAL A 261 -9.14 -11.04 3.17
C VAL A 261 -8.40 -11.69 2.03
N THR A 262 -7.55 -12.66 2.33
CA THR A 262 -6.62 -13.23 1.37
C THR A 262 -6.59 -14.76 1.41
N LEU A 263 -6.10 -15.37 0.34
CA LEU A 263 -5.82 -16.80 0.26
C LEU A 263 -4.32 -17.01 0.08
N ARG A 264 -3.75 -17.96 0.84
CA ARG A 264 -2.33 -18.29 0.79
C ARG A 264 -1.95 -18.88 -0.57
N ASP A 265 -0.88 -18.37 -1.16
CA ASP A 265 -0.20 -18.98 -2.30
C ASP A 265 0.85 -19.96 -1.79
N GLN A 266 0.50 -21.24 -1.75
CA GLN A 266 1.38 -22.28 -1.21
C GLN A 266 2.64 -22.48 -2.06
N ALA A 267 2.53 -22.34 -3.37
CA ALA A 267 3.66 -22.54 -4.29
C ALA A 267 4.72 -21.44 -4.09
N GLU A 268 4.30 -20.18 -4.02
CA GLU A 268 5.21 -19.07 -3.76
C GLU A 268 5.77 -19.11 -2.33
N SER A 269 4.97 -19.52 -1.37
CA SER A 269 5.44 -19.69 0.01
C SER A 269 6.55 -20.76 0.12
N ALA A 270 6.46 -21.84 -0.68
CA ALA A 270 7.51 -22.86 -0.76
C ALA A 270 8.79 -22.34 -1.42
N LYS A 271 8.69 -21.55 -2.51
CA LYS A 271 9.86 -20.88 -3.14
C LYS A 271 10.57 -19.98 -2.13
N LEU A 272 9.80 -19.21 -1.39
CA LEU A 272 10.31 -18.30 -0.38
C LEU A 272 11.06 -19.03 0.74
N ALA A 273 10.49 -20.13 1.23
CA ALA A 273 11.17 -20.97 2.23
C ALA A 273 12.54 -21.48 1.72
N LYS A 274 12.62 -21.80 0.42
CA LYS A 274 13.90 -22.16 -0.22
C LYS A 274 14.90 -21.01 -0.18
N PHE A 275 14.51 -19.77 -0.51
CA PHE A 275 15.40 -18.60 -0.44
C PHE A 275 15.86 -18.30 0.98
N SER A 276 14.97 -18.42 1.95
CA SER A 276 15.31 -18.21 3.37
C SER A 276 16.41 -19.16 3.85
N GLY A 277 16.51 -20.37 3.27
CA GLY A 277 17.58 -21.32 3.56
C GLY A 277 18.99 -20.88 3.11
N TYR A 278 19.09 -19.86 2.25
CA TYR A 278 20.36 -19.33 1.76
C TYR A 278 20.79 -18.02 2.44
N LEU A 279 20.01 -17.47 3.38
CA LEU A 279 20.31 -16.14 3.94
C LEU A 279 21.68 -16.05 4.60
N GLN A 280 22.09 -17.06 5.40
CA GLN A 280 23.43 -17.05 6.02
C GLN A 280 24.53 -17.14 4.95
N GLU A 281 24.35 -17.97 3.94
CA GLU A 281 25.32 -18.08 2.85
C GLU A 281 25.41 -16.76 2.04
N LEU A 282 24.29 -16.08 1.80
CA LEU A 282 24.29 -14.77 1.16
C LEU A 282 25.02 -13.74 2.03
N GLU A 283 24.78 -13.71 3.36
CA GLU A 283 25.48 -12.84 4.29
C GLU A 283 27.00 -13.08 4.26
N ASP A 284 27.40 -14.36 4.30
CA ASP A 284 28.82 -14.75 4.29
C ASP A 284 29.55 -14.37 2.98
N ASN A 285 28.79 -14.17 1.90
CA ASN A 285 29.31 -13.82 0.58
C ASN A 285 28.98 -12.39 0.12
N LEU A 286 28.35 -11.55 0.99
CA LEU A 286 28.09 -10.16 0.65
C LEU A 286 29.37 -9.48 0.10
N PRO A 287 29.30 -8.62 -0.91
CA PRO A 287 30.42 -7.85 -1.42
C PRO A 287 30.82 -6.75 -0.40
N LEU A 288 31.29 -7.17 0.75
CA LEU A 288 31.65 -6.38 1.91
C LEU A 288 32.85 -7.05 2.61
N GLU A 289 33.69 -6.26 3.27
CA GLU A 289 34.79 -6.85 4.07
C GLU A 289 34.23 -7.82 5.14
N ALA A 290 34.89 -8.98 5.30
CA ALA A 290 34.41 -10.05 6.18
C ALA A 290 34.17 -9.60 7.63
N ARG A 291 34.97 -8.64 8.14
CA ARG A 291 34.81 -8.09 9.49
C ARG A 291 33.50 -7.37 9.75
N TYR A 292 32.78 -6.97 8.70
CA TYR A 292 31.51 -6.26 8.79
C TYR A 292 30.29 -7.15 8.56
N ARG A 293 30.48 -8.42 8.17
CA ARG A 293 29.42 -9.40 7.95
C ARG A 293 28.93 -9.98 9.28
N ASN A 294 27.68 -10.37 9.32
CA ASN A 294 27.10 -11.00 10.51
C ASN A 294 27.49 -12.48 10.56
N PRO A 295 28.27 -12.92 11.55
CA PRO A 295 28.73 -14.31 11.62
C PRO A 295 27.58 -15.29 11.88
N LYS A 296 26.44 -14.80 12.38
CA LYS A 296 25.25 -15.59 12.65
C LYS A 296 24.03 -14.69 12.59
N LEU A 297 23.18 -14.91 11.60
CA LEU A 297 21.90 -14.22 11.48
C LEU A 297 20.91 -14.72 12.55
N GLY A 298 20.02 -13.84 12.97
CA GLY A 298 18.85 -14.20 13.76
C GLY A 298 17.83 -15.01 12.93
N ALA A 299 16.76 -15.46 13.59
CA ALA A 299 15.65 -16.07 12.87
C ALA A 299 15.01 -15.05 11.90
N ALA A 300 14.83 -15.45 10.65
CA ALA A 300 14.15 -14.62 9.68
C ALA A 300 12.67 -14.45 10.05
N SER A 301 12.16 -13.23 9.90
CA SER A 301 10.72 -12.98 10.03
C SER A 301 9.93 -13.80 8.99
N PRO A 302 8.84 -14.46 9.38
CA PRO A 302 8.04 -15.21 8.44
C PRO A 302 7.44 -14.28 7.37
N ILE A 303 7.55 -14.70 6.12
CA ILE A 303 6.90 -14.02 4.98
C ILE A 303 5.76 -14.91 4.49
N ARG A 304 4.60 -14.29 4.24
CA ARG A 304 3.44 -14.93 3.65
C ARG A 304 3.17 -14.33 2.26
N VAL A 305 3.07 -15.18 1.26
CA VAL A 305 2.62 -14.78 -0.07
C VAL A 305 1.16 -15.15 -0.21
N VAL A 306 0.34 -14.17 -0.51
CA VAL A 306 -1.12 -14.32 -0.54
C VAL A 306 -1.74 -13.64 -1.75
N ASN A 307 -2.96 -14.06 -2.08
CA ASN A 307 -3.80 -13.43 -3.09
C ASN A 307 -5.00 -12.77 -2.42
N GLU A 308 -5.14 -11.49 -2.57
CA GLU A 308 -6.23 -10.70 -2.02
C GLU A 308 -7.52 -10.97 -2.79
N ILE A 309 -8.61 -11.18 -2.06
CA ILE A 309 -9.95 -11.40 -2.62
C ILE A 309 -10.97 -10.36 -2.14
N PHE A 310 -10.63 -9.62 -1.08
CA PHE A 310 -11.36 -8.46 -0.61
C PHE A 310 -10.46 -7.59 0.29
N GLY A 311 -10.49 -6.28 0.06
CA GLY A 311 -9.86 -5.27 0.88
C GLY A 311 -10.85 -4.19 1.32
N SER A 312 -10.69 -3.66 2.52
CA SER A 312 -11.49 -2.53 2.99
C SER A 312 -10.74 -1.68 4.04
N GLY A 313 -11.28 -0.50 4.31
CA GLY A 313 -10.66 0.44 5.24
C GLY A 313 -9.43 1.10 4.64
N GLU A 314 -8.41 1.36 5.47
CA GLU A 314 -7.20 2.09 5.05
C GLU A 314 -6.48 1.40 3.91
N GLY A 315 -6.30 0.09 3.95
CA GLY A 315 -5.62 -0.70 2.93
C GLY A 315 -6.25 -0.63 1.53
N ASN A 316 -7.52 -0.20 1.43
CA ASN A 316 -8.22 0.03 0.16
C ASN A 316 -8.55 1.51 -0.04
N SER A 317 -7.59 2.40 0.20
CA SER A 317 -7.77 3.85 0.13
C SER A 317 -6.67 4.51 -0.71
N GLY A 318 -7.02 5.03 -1.87
CA GLY A 318 -6.06 5.62 -2.80
C GLY A 318 -5.11 4.59 -3.39
N VAL A 319 -3.81 4.70 -3.12
CA VAL A 319 -2.80 3.75 -3.58
C VAL A 319 -2.93 2.43 -2.85
N GLN A 320 -3.09 1.35 -3.62
CA GLN A 320 -3.29 0.02 -3.04
C GLN A 320 -2.02 -0.53 -2.40
N THR A 321 -2.16 -1.09 -1.21
CA THR A 321 -1.08 -1.78 -0.49
C THR A 321 -0.59 -2.98 -1.30
N ALA A 322 0.72 -3.15 -1.40
CA ALA A 322 1.35 -4.28 -2.10
C ALA A 322 1.96 -5.32 -1.14
N ALA A 323 2.33 -4.87 0.04
CA ALA A 323 2.83 -5.69 1.15
C ALA A 323 2.68 -4.91 2.46
N PHE A 324 2.66 -5.60 3.58
CA PHE A 324 2.66 -5.01 4.92
C PHE A 324 3.41 -5.90 5.92
N ASN A 325 3.88 -5.30 7.00
CA ASN A 325 4.58 -5.98 8.08
C ASN A 325 3.92 -5.65 9.42
N LEU A 326 3.39 -6.66 10.09
CA LEU A 326 2.64 -6.56 11.34
C LEU A 326 3.08 -7.66 12.33
N PRO A 327 2.70 -7.59 13.59
CA PRO A 327 1.91 -6.55 14.25
C PRO A 327 2.72 -5.30 14.59
N ASN A 328 2.01 -4.23 15.02
CA ASN A 328 2.62 -3.02 15.55
C ASN A 328 2.75 -3.04 17.10
N ASP A 329 2.23 -4.06 17.76
CA ASP A 329 2.36 -4.22 19.22
C ASP A 329 3.75 -4.73 19.58
N GLU A 330 4.56 -3.89 20.21
CA GLU A 330 5.94 -4.19 20.62
C GLU A 330 6.04 -5.44 21.55
N ARG A 331 5.01 -5.75 22.32
CA ARG A 331 4.95 -6.95 23.16
C ARG A 331 4.88 -8.20 22.30
N VAL A 332 4.06 -8.19 21.25
CA VAL A 332 3.95 -9.31 20.30
C VAL A 332 5.22 -9.43 19.47
N VAL A 333 5.78 -8.29 19.03
CA VAL A 333 7.06 -8.27 18.30
C VAL A 333 8.19 -8.87 19.16
N ALA A 334 8.25 -8.54 20.44
CA ALA A 334 9.24 -9.10 21.36
C ALA A 334 9.07 -10.61 21.59
N GLU A 335 7.83 -11.13 21.62
CA GLU A 335 7.53 -12.54 21.86
C GLU A 335 7.61 -13.40 20.60
N LYS A 336 7.05 -12.94 19.49
CA LYS A 336 6.81 -13.71 18.25
C LYS A 336 7.56 -13.16 17.03
N GLY A 337 8.15 -11.96 17.12
CA GLY A 337 8.64 -11.24 15.95
C GLY A 337 7.52 -10.58 15.15
N SER A 338 7.79 -10.30 13.89
CA SER A 338 6.82 -9.76 12.94
C SER A 338 6.60 -10.69 11.77
N LYS A 339 5.47 -10.57 11.09
CA LYS A 339 5.11 -11.35 9.90
C LYS A 339 4.87 -10.38 8.73
N ARG A 340 5.58 -10.62 7.64
CA ARG A 340 5.42 -9.87 6.40
C ARG A 340 4.45 -10.58 5.47
N THR A 341 3.47 -9.86 4.97
CA THR A 341 2.47 -10.37 4.03
C THR A 341 2.61 -9.66 2.69
N MET A 342 2.72 -10.43 1.61
CA MET A 342 2.90 -9.93 0.25
C MET A 342 1.67 -10.27 -0.59
N LEU A 343 1.01 -9.24 -1.13
CA LEU A 343 -0.21 -9.36 -1.93
C LEU A 343 0.14 -9.61 -3.41
N LYS A 344 0.39 -10.88 -3.78
CA LYS A 344 0.91 -11.26 -5.10
C LYS A 344 0.02 -10.82 -6.25
N ASN A 345 -1.29 -11.05 -6.17
CA ASN A 345 -2.20 -10.68 -7.24
C ASN A 345 -2.38 -9.16 -7.39
N VAL A 346 -2.24 -8.39 -6.30
CA VAL A 346 -2.16 -6.92 -6.34
C VAL A 346 -0.91 -6.49 -7.09
N GLN A 347 0.24 -7.08 -6.76
CA GLN A 347 1.50 -6.80 -7.45
C GLN A 347 1.45 -7.22 -8.93
N GLN A 348 0.81 -8.35 -9.24
CA GLN A 348 0.61 -8.79 -10.61
C GLN A 348 -0.29 -7.83 -11.40
N ALA A 349 -1.34 -7.32 -10.77
CA ALA A 349 -2.22 -6.31 -11.35
C ALA A 349 -1.46 -5.01 -11.64
N LYS A 350 -0.67 -4.52 -10.68
CA LYS A 350 0.20 -3.35 -10.86
C LYS A 350 1.24 -3.55 -11.95
N PHE A 351 1.84 -4.75 -12.01
CA PHE A 351 2.75 -5.09 -13.09
C PHE A 351 2.07 -4.98 -14.46
N GLN A 352 0.92 -5.62 -14.64
CA GLN A 352 0.21 -5.67 -15.91
C GLN A 352 -0.37 -4.32 -16.34
N LYS A 353 -0.97 -3.58 -15.40
CA LYS A 353 -1.69 -2.34 -15.69
C LYS A 353 -0.81 -1.09 -15.71
N ILE A 354 0.36 -1.15 -15.10
CA ILE A 354 1.25 0.00 -14.92
C ILE A 354 2.63 -0.30 -15.49
N LEU A 355 3.35 -1.30 -14.97
CA LEU A 355 4.75 -1.51 -15.33
C LEU A 355 4.93 -1.91 -16.80
N VAL A 356 4.05 -2.74 -17.35
CA VAL A 356 4.03 -3.06 -18.78
C VAL A 356 3.85 -1.81 -19.64
N LEU A 357 3.01 -0.87 -19.22
CA LEU A 357 2.81 0.40 -19.95
C LEU A 357 4.02 1.31 -19.82
N ILE A 358 4.60 1.43 -18.63
CA ILE A 358 5.84 2.16 -18.39
C ILE A 358 6.95 1.61 -19.30
N SER A 359 7.13 0.29 -19.33
CA SER A 359 8.21 -0.34 -20.12
C SER A 359 8.13 -0.02 -21.60
N ARG A 360 6.93 0.12 -22.17
CA ARG A 360 6.72 0.51 -23.58
C ARG A 360 7.18 1.93 -23.89
N VAL A 361 7.17 2.81 -22.89
CA VAL A 361 7.60 4.21 -23.01
C VAL A 361 9.09 4.33 -22.76
N VAL A 362 9.61 3.71 -21.70
CA VAL A 362 10.96 3.97 -21.21
C VAL A 362 12.01 3.00 -21.72
N LEU A 363 11.65 1.75 -22.06
CA LEU A 363 12.63 0.78 -22.53
C LEU A 363 12.83 0.82 -24.05
N SER A 364 14.06 0.60 -24.50
CA SER A 364 14.34 0.36 -25.91
C SER A 364 13.55 -0.86 -26.43
N ARG A 365 13.17 -0.85 -27.70
CA ARG A 365 12.36 -1.93 -28.31
C ARG A 365 12.97 -3.32 -28.11
N ALA A 366 14.29 -3.43 -28.11
CA ALA A 366 15.01 -4.68 -27.90
C ALA A 366 14.88 -5.21 -26.46
N HIS A 367 14.66 -4.32 -25.48
CA HIS A 367 14.56 -4.68 -24.06
C HIS A 367 13.11 -4.91 -23.60
N GLN A 368 12.10 -4.36 -24.27
CA GLN A 368 10.68 -4.54 -23.90
C GLN A 368 10.25 -6.01 -23.73
N PRO A 369 10.66 -6.97 -24.62
CA PRO A 369 10.30 -8.38 -24.46
C PRO A 369 10.95 -9.08 -23.27
N ARG A 370 11.97 -8.46 -22.63
CA ARG A 370 12.65 -9.02 -21.46
C ARG A 370 11.91 -8.73 -20.14
N LEU A 371 10.86 -7.90 -20.16
CA LEU A 371 10.07 -7.60 -18.97
C LEU A 371 9.39 -8.86 -18.44
N SER A 372 9.54 -9.16 -17.16
CA SER A 372 9.02 -10.40 -16.54
C SER A 372 8.36 -10.13 -15.19
N PHE A 373 7.14 -10.64 -15.00
CA PHE A 373 6.48 -10.61 -13.69
C PHE A 373 7.24 -11.44 -12.66
N GLU A 374 7.77 -12.59 -13.06
CA GLU A 374 8.57 -13.43 -12.16
C GLU A 374 9.79 -12.68 -11.63
N SER A 375 10.53 -11.98 -12.50
CA SER A 375 11.66 -11.15 -12.09
C SER A 375 11.24 -9.98 -11.22
N PHE A 376 10.11 -9.34 -11.51
CA PHE A 376 9.55 -8.26 -10.71
C PHE A 376 9.21 -8.73 -9.30
N PHE A 377 8.44 -9.81 -9.18
CA PHE A 377 7.98 -10.33 -7.91
C PHE A 377 9.11 -10.94 -7.08
N THR A 378 10.01 -11.71 -7.73
CA THR A 378 11.16 -12.31 -7.05
C THR A 378 12.16 -11.25 -6.55
N HIS A 379 12.34 -10.14 -7.29
CA HIS A 379 13.16 -9.03 -6.81
C HIS A 379 12.54 -8.36 -5.56
N ILE A 380 11.22 -8.15 -5.54
CA ILE A 380 10.54 -7.62 -4.34
C ILE A 380 10.71 -8.58 -3.16
N LEU A 381 10.57 -9.91 -3.38
CA LEU A 381 10.85 -10.91 -2.35
C LEU A 381 12.30 -10.83 -1.83
N ALA A 382 13.25 -10.71 -2.75
CA ALA A 382 14.67 -10.57 -2.39
C ALA A 382 14.91 -9.28 -1.61
N HIS A 383 14.35 -8.14 -2.03
CA HIS A 383 14.40 -6.87 -1.31
C HIS A 383 13.99 -7.03 0.14
N GLU A 384 12.83 -7.66 0.37
CA GLU A 384 12.30 -7.89 1.71
C GLU A 384 13.20 -8.78 2.58
N LEU A 385 13.85 -9.77 1.98
CA LEU A 385 14.81 -10.61 2.69
C LEU A 385 16.11 -9.88 2.98
N MET A 386 16.56 -9.01 2.07
CA MET A 386 17.81 -8.26 2.22
C MET A 386 17.74 -7.18 3.30
N HIS A 387 16.56 -6.79 3.77
CA HIS A 387 16.46 -5.99 4.98
C HIS A 387 17.11 -6.67 6.19
N GLY A 388 17.11 -7.99 6.26
CA GLY A 388 17.72 -8.76 7.35
C GLY A 388 19.24 -8.92 7.25
N LEU A 389 19.85 -8.59 6.12
CA LEU A 389 21.27 -8.82 5.85
C LEU A 389 22.08 -7.52 5.92
N GLY A 390 23.41 -7.67 6.07
CA GLY A 390 24.35 -6.58 6.14
C GLY A 390 24.39 -5.88 7.51
N PRO A 391 25.08 -4.73 7.60
CA PRO A 391 25.31 -4.02 8.86
C PRO A 391 24.04 -3.41 9.44
N HIS A 392 23.74 -3.68 10.71
CA HIS A 392 22.69 -3.05 11.51
C HIS A 392 23.26 -2.48 12.80
N ASN A 393 23.84 -3.36 13.63
CA ASN A 393 24.61 -3.01 14.81
C ASN A 393 26.07 -2.88 14.40
N ILE A 394 26.68 -1.73 14.63
CA ILE A 394 28.02 -1.38 14.17
C ILE A 394 28.85 -0.81 15.30
N LYS A 395 30.16 -0.74 15.10
CA LYS A 395 31.08 -0.05 16.02
C LYS A 395 31.69 1.15 15.31
N VAL A 396 31.50 2.34 15.89
CA VAL A 396 32.12 3.58 15.42
C VAL A 396 33.05 4.11 16.53
N ASN A 397 34.33 4.30 16.22
CA ASN A 397 35.33 4.71 17.22
C ASN A 397 35.36 3.80 18.47
N GLY A 398 35.17 2.51 18.29
CA GLY A 398 35.16 1.52 19.37
C GLY A 398 33.86 1.46 20.20
N GLN A 399 32.86 2.30 19.93
CA GLN A 399 31.59 2.32 20.63
C GLN A 399 30.51 1.60 19.82
N ASP A 400 29.70 0.79 20.51
CA ASP A 400 28.54 0.12 19.92
C ASP A 400 27.44 1.12 19.58
N THR A 401 26.92 1.04 18.38
CA THR A 401 25.84 1.91 17.86
C THR A 401 25.06 1.18 16.78
N THR A 402 24.16 1.88 16.11
CA THR A 402 23.41 1.33 14.95
C THR A 402 23.60 2.21 13.72
N VAL A 403 23.46 1.62 12.54
CA VAL A 403 23.44 2.35 11.26
C VAL A 403 22.42 3.49 11.31
N ARG A 404 21.21 3.22 11.80
CA ARG A 404 20.15 4.22 11.92
C ARG A 404 20.54 5.43 12.77
N LYS A 405 21.22 5.21 13.90
CA LYS A 405 21.70 6.30 14.77
C LYS A 405 22.79 7.13 14.09
N GLN A 406 23.65 6.49 13.31
CA GLN A 406 24.77 7.18 12.65
C GLN A 406 24.32 7.93 11.40
N LEU A 407 23.51 7.33 10.54
CA LEU A 407 23.02 7.95 9.30
C LEU A 407 21.83 8.88 9.50
N LYS A 408 21.18 8.87 10.69
CA LYS A 408 20.09 9.78 11.07
C LYS A 408 18.95 9.79 10.03
N GLU A 409 18.56 10.96 9.54
CA GLU A 409 17.51 11.17 8.52
C GLU A 409 17.83 10.53 7.16
N LEU A 410 19.09 10.23 6.88
CA LEU A 410 19.51 9.57 5.64
C LEU A 410 19.28 8.06 5.68
N SER A 411 19.12 7.49 6.88
CA SER A 411 19.10 6.04 7.12
C SER A 411 18.01 5.33 6.32
N SER A 412 16.81 5.90 6.25
CA SER A 412 15.68 5.26 5.55
C SER A 412 15.96 5.09 4.06
N ALA A 413 16.41 6.13 3.37
CA ALA A 413 16.73 6.07 1.94
C ALA A 413 17.89 5.11 1.64
N PHE A 414 18.88 5.05 2.54
CA PHE A 414 20.00 4.11 2.42
C PHE A 414 19.58 2.67 2.65
N GLU A 415 18.67 2.42 3.60
CA GLU A 415 18.16 1.08 3.89
C GLU A 415 17.34 0.54 2.71
N GLU A 416 16.47 1.35 2.12
CA GLU A 416 15.71 0.97 0.93
C GLU A 416 16.63 0.70 -0.27
N ALA A 417 17.61 1.58 -0.49
CA ALA A 417 18.59 1.36 -1.56
C ALA A 417 19.45 0.12 -1.33
N LYS A 418 19.83 -0.16 -0.07
CA LYS A 418 20.54 -1.38 0.32
C LYS A 418 19.70 -2.63 0.00
N ALA A 419 18.45 -2.65 0.40
CA ALA A 419 17.58 -3.78 0.17
C ALA A 419 17.36 -4.05 -1.34
N ASP A 420 17.11 -3.01 -2.13
CA ASP A 420 16.95 -3.12 -3.58
C ASP A 420 18.20 -3.66 -4.29
N ILE A 421 19.34 -3.00 -4.10
CA ILE A 421 20.55 -3.34 -4.85
C ILE A 421 21.16 -4.68 -4.39
N THR A 422 21.12 -4.95 -3.08
CA THR A 422 21.57 -6.23 -2.53
C THR A 422 20.64 -7.36 -2.97
N GLY A 423 19.33 -7.07 -3.16
CA GLY A 423 18.36 -8.00 -3.74
C GLY A 423 18.75 -8.42 -5.17
N LEU A 424 19.15 -7.47 -6.02
CA LEU A 424 19.66 -7.77 -7.37
C LEU A 424 20.95 -8.61 -7.31
N TRP A 425 21.89 -8.23 -6.44
CA TRP A 425 23.12 -8.98 -6.25
C TRP A 425 22.86 -10.41 -5.75
N ALA A 426 21.99 -10.57 -4.77
CA ALA A 426 21.65 -11.87 -4.19
C ALA A 426 20.97 -12.80 -5.22
N LEU A 427 20.04 -12.27 -6.02
CA LEU A 427 19.42 -13.05 -7.10
C LEU A 427 20.43 -13.46 -8.15
N GLN A 428 21.37 -12.58 -8.55
CA GLN A 428 22.44 -12.94 -9.45
C GLN A 428 23.35 -14.03 -8.86
N TYR A 429 23.70 -13.94 -7.60
CA TYR A 429 24.46 -14.97 -6.89
C TYR A 429 23.75 -16.32 -6.92
N LEU A 430 22.44 -16.34 -6.66
CA LEU A 430 21.64 -17.56 -6.67
C LEU A 430 21.43 -18.11 -8.10
N ILE A 431 21.40 -17.26 -9.11
CA ILE A 431 21.38 -17.67 -10.53
C ILE A 431 22.72 -18.34 -10.89
N ASP A 432 23.84 -17.73 -10.55
CA ASP A 432 25.17 -18.25 -10.85
C ASP A 432 25.43 -19.59 -10.10
N LYS A 433 24.79 -19.77 -8.94
CA LYS A 433 24.79 -21.03 -8.18
C LYS A 433 23.81 -22.10 -8.73
N GLY A 434 22.92 -21.76 -9.65
CA GLY A 434 21.90 -22.66 -10.18
C GLY A 434 20.72 -22.94 -9.23
N VAL A 435 20.50 -22.10 -8.23
CA VAL A 435 19.34 -22.15 -7.32
C VAL A 435 18.13 -21.46 -7.94
N VAL A 436 18.36 -20.39 -8.69
CA VAL A 436 17.39 -19.67 -9.52
C VAL A 436 17.67 -19.95 -10.99
N GLU A 437 16.62 -20.05 -11.78
CA GLU A 437 16.69 -20.37 -13.20
C GLU A 437 17.53 -19.34 -13.98
N LYS A 438 18.41 -19.82 -14.86
CA LYS A 438 19.34 -18.98 -15.62
C LYS A 438 18.63 -17.97 -16.55
N GLU A 439 17.45 -18.30 -17.00
CA GLU A 439 16.60 -17.48 -17.86
C GLU A 439 16.21 -16.16 -17.21
N MET A 440 16.13 -16.12 -15.87
CA MET A 440 15.80 -14.91 -15.12
C MET A 440 16.87 -13.82 -15.27
N GLU A 441 18.12 -14.17 -15.50
CA GLU A 441 19.24 -13.20 -15.62
C GLU A 441 18.96 -12.10 -16.65
N ARG A 442 18.41 -12.45 -17.81
CA ARG A 442 18.13 -11.48 -18.88
C ARG A 442 16.97 -10.55 -18.56
N SER A 443 16.04 -10.99 -17.74
CA SER A 443 14.83 -10.24 -17.38
C SER A 443 15.00 -9.44 -16.08
N LEU A 444 15.84 -9.87 -15.15
CA LEU A 444 16.02 -9.29 -13.83
C LEU A 444 16.37 -7.79 -13.90
N TYR A 445 17.47 -7.44 -14.53
CA TYR A 445 17.95 -6.05 -14.59
C TYR A 445 17.08 -5.17 -15.50
N THR A 446 16.54 -5.72 -16.58
CA THR A 446 15.60 -4.98 -17.45
C THR A 446 14.31 -4.65 -16.71
N THR A 447 13.81 -5.60 -15.91
CA THR A 447 12.60 -5.40 -15.10
C THR A 447 12.83 -4.39 -13.97
N PHE A 448 14.00 -4.45 -13.30
CA PHE A 448 14.42 -3.45 -12.33
C PHE A 448 14.48 -2.04 -12.96
N LEU A 449 15.10 -1.90 -14.13
CA LEU A 449 15.18 -0.63 -14.86
C LEU A 449 13.79 -0.03 -15.14
N ALA A 450 12.83 -0.83 -15.61
CA ALA A 450 11.46 -0.35 -15.80
C ALA A 450 10.80 0.02 -14.46
N SER A 451 11.04 -0.77 -13.42
CA SER A 451 10.48 -0.54 -12.07
C SER A 451 11.01 0.75 -11.44
N ALA A 452 12.22 1.18 -11.78
CA ALA A 452 12.79 2.43 -11.30
C ALA A 452 11.88 3.63 -11.65
N PHE A 453 11.36 3.68 -12.88
CA PHE A 453 10.45 4.75 -13.30
C PHE A 453 9.09 4.68 -12.58
N ARG A 454 8.62 3.48 -12.22
CA ARG A 454 7.41 3.32 -11.42
C ARG A 454 7.58 3.92 -10.01
N SER A 455 8.71 3.70 -9.37
CA SER A 455 8.99 4.21 -8.03
C SER A 455 9.27 5.72 -8.01
N VAL A 456 10.12 6.21 -8.91
CA VAL A 456 10.53 7.62 -8.94
C VAL A 456 9.37 8.57 -9.32
N ARG A 457 8.34 8.10 -10.04
CA ARG A 457 7.17 8.94 -10.36
C ARG A 457 6.34 9.39 -9.14
N PHE A 458 6.53 8.79 -7.97
CA PHE A 458 5.96 9.24 -6.70
C PHE A 458 6.81 10.34 -6.03
N GLY A 459 7.94 10.71 -6.63
CA GLY A 459 8.88 11.72 -6.12
C GLY A 459 10.09 11.11 -5.41
N ILE A 460 11.08 11.95 -5.17
CA ILE A 460 12.34 11.59 -4.47
C ILE A 460 12.41 12.13 -3.03
N THR A 461 11.31 12.64 -2.50
CA THR A 461 11.17 12.96 -1.07
C THR A 461 10.97 11.68 -0.25
N GLU A 462 10.32 10.69 -0.83
CA GLU A 462 10.11 9.37 -0.26
C GLU A 462 11.39 8.52 -0.31
N ALA A 463 11.57 7.66 0.70
CA ALA A 463 12.78 6.83 0.85
C ALA A 463 13.03 5.92 -0.37
N HIS A 464 12.01 5.22 -0.85
CA HIS A 464 12.12 4.36 -2.04
C HIS A 464 12.48 5.16 -3.29
N GLY A 465 11.75 6.27 -3.58
CA GLY A 465 12.02 7.09 -4.75
C GLY A 465 13.43 7.68 -4.73
N LYS A 466 13.90 8.12 -3.56
CA LYS A 466 15.26 8.63 -3.35
C LYS A 466 16.31 7.55 -3.56
N GLY A 467 16.12 6.38 -2.97
CA GLY A 467 17.03 5.23 -3.10
C GLY A 467 17.13 4.74 -4.55
N ILE A 468 15.99 4.65 -5.25
CA ILE A 468 15.96 4.24 -6.66
C ILE A 468 16.61 5.27 -7.59
N ALA A 469 16.37 6.57 -7.38
CA ALA A 469 17.03 7.62 -8.18
C ALA A 469 18.56 7.55 -8.02
N MET A 470 19.05 7.32 -6.81
CA MET A 470 20.48 7.12 -6.52
C MET A 470 21.04 5.91 -7.29
N GLN A 471 20.38 4.76 -7.20
CA GLN A 471 20.80 3.53 -7.89
C GLN A 471 20.80 3.72 -9.41
N PHE A 472 19.74 4.29 -9.96
CA PHE A 472 19.62 4.54 -11.39
C PHE A 472 20.75 5.41 -11.93
N ASN A 473 21.05 6.52 -11.27
CA ASN A 473 22.10 7.44 -11.70
C ASN A 473 23.50 6.85 -11.53
N TYR A 474 23.75 6.11 -10.45
CA TYR A 474 25.01 5.39 -10.26
C TYR A 474 25.24 4.36 -11.36
N LEU A 475 24.23 3.51 -11.63
CA LEU A 475 24.32 2.48 -12.67
C LEU A 475 24.45 3.09 -14.08
N THR A 476 23.90 4.29 -14.30
CA THR A 476 24.10 5.04 -15.55
C THR A 476 25.53 5.53 -15.69
N ASP A 477 26.12 6.10 -14.63
CA ASP A 477 27.50 6.59 -14.63
C ASP A 477 28.52 5.44 -14.80
N GLU A 478 28.23 4.24 -14.26
CA GLU A 478 29.01 3.01 -14.50
C GLU A 478 28.78 2.42 -15.91
N GLY A 479 27.87 2.97 -16.70
CA GLY A 479 27.51 2.50 -18.03
C GLY A 479 26.78 1.16 -18.07
N ALA A 480 26.15 0.78 -16.95
CA ALA A 480 25.27 -0.39 -16.83
C ALA A 480 23.86 -0.09 -17.35
N ILE A 481 23.40 1.14 -17.20
CA ILE A 481 22.21 1.68 -17.85
C ILE A 481 22.68 2.60 -18.98
N GLU A 482 22.23 2.33 -20.19
CA GLU A 482 22.50 3.13 -21.38
C GLU A 482 21.29 4.00 -21.71
N VAL A 483 21.55 5.25 -22.08
CA VAL A 483 20.53 6.24 -22.44
C VAL A 483 20.63 6.54 -23.92
N ASP A 484 19.57 6.26 -24.68
CA ASP A 484 19.40 6.77 -26.03
C ASP A 484 18.72 8.14 -25.97
N GLU A 485 19.52 9.21 -25.97
CA GLU A 485 19.04 10.59 -25.89
C GLU A 485 18.11 10.96 -27.05
N LYS A 486 18.30 10.37 -28.24
CA LYS A 486 17.49 10.66 -29.43
C LYS A 486 16.12 9.98 -29.35
N ALA A 487 16.09 8.73 -28.90
CA ALA A 487 14.85 7.97 -28.74
C ALA A 487 14.16 8.26 -27.40
N GLY A 488 14.87 8.82 -26.41
CA GLY A 488 14.40 9.02 -25.05
C GLY A 488 14.17 7.71 -24.30
N THR A 489 14.91 6.64 -24.68
CA THR A 489 14.74 5.31 -24.10
C THR A 489 16.00 4.79 -23.41
N PHE A 490 15.83 3.74 -22.61
CA PHE A 490 16.87 3.18 -21.77
C PHE A 490 17.05 1.69 -22.07
N SER A 491 18.27 1.21 -21.86
CA SER A 491 18.62 -0.20 -22.01
C SER A 491 19.63 -0.64 -20.96
N ILE A 492 19.75 -1.94 -20.76
CA ILE A 492 20.77 -2.56 -19.89
C ILE A 492 21.96 -2.98 -20.73
N ASN A 493 23.15 -2.61 -20.30
CA ASN A 493 24.38 -3.18 -20.79
C ASN A 493 24.67 -4.49 -20.05
N ASP A 494 24.34 -5.61 -20.67
CA ASP A 494 24.44 -6.95 -20.07
C ASP A 494 25.88 -7.29 -19.65
N ALA A 495 26.91 -6.69 -20.28
CA ALA A 495 28.32 -6.93 -19.94
C ALA A 495 28.78 -6.19 -18.69
N LYS A 496 28.14 -5.07 -18.35
CA LYS A 496 28.57 -4.19 -17.24
C LYS A 496 27.68 -4.29 -16.01
N VAL A 497 26.41 -4.63 -16.16
CA VAL A 497 25.40 -4.48 -15.09
C VAL A 497 25.71 -5.30 -13.84
N LYS A 498 26.19 -6.52 -13.98
CA LYS A 498 26.54 -7.38 -12.83
C LYS A 498 27.62 -6.75 -11.94
N GLU A 499 28.70 -6.26 -12.57
CA GLU A 499 29.78 -5.64 -11.84
C GLU A 499 29.39 -4.29 -11.25
N ALA A 500 28.59 -3.49 -11.94
CA ALA A 500 28.08 -2.22 -11.44
C ALA A 500 27.18 -2.43 -10.21
N VAL A 501 26.29 -3.43 -10.25
CA VAL A 501 25.44 -3.81 -9.10
C VAL A 501 26.30 -4.28 -7.92
N ARG A 502 27.32 -5.13 -8.17
CA ARG A 502 28.24 -5.59 -7.13
C ARG A 502 28.98 -4.43 -6.47
N LYS A 503 29.49 -3.47 -7.26
CA LYS A 503 30.19 -2.26 -6.76
C LYS A 503 29.27 -1.39 -5.92
N LEU A 504 28.07 -1.08 -6.42
CA LEU A 504 27.12 -0.25 -5.68
C LEU A 504 26.69 -0.92 -4.36
N THR A 505 26.46 -2.23 -4.39
CA THR A 505 26.18 -3.02 -3.17
C THR A 505 27.32 -2.87 -2.17
N ASN A 506 28.60 -3.01 -2.62
CA ASN A 506 29.76 -2.84 -1.74
C ASN A 506 29.83 -1.44 -1.14
N GLU A 507 29.63 -0.39 -1.96
CA GLU A 507 29.71 1.01 -1.48
C GLU A 507 28.63 1.30 -0.43
N ILE A 508 27.38 0.92 -0.69
CA ILE A 508 26.27 1.15 0.26
C ILE A 508 26.51 0.40 1.57
N LEU A 509 26.85 -0.90 1.51
CA LEU A 509 27.11 -1.71 2.69
C LEU A 509 28.33 -1.19 3.48
N THR A 510 29.38 -0.72 2.80
CA THR A 510 30.56 -0.14 3.45
C THR A 510 30.23 1.17 4.18
N ILE A 511 29.44 2.05 3.56
CA ILE A 511 28.97 3.30 4.19
C ILE A 511 28.16 2.99 5.45
N GLN A 512 27.29 1.99 5.39
CA GLN A 512 26.50 1.54 6.54
C GLN A 512 27.40 0.95 7.63
N ALA A 513 28.34 0.07 7.27
CA ALA A 513 29.25 -0.57 8.21
C ALA A 513 30.16 0.42 8.96
N GLU A 514 30.60 1.46 8.26
CA GLU A 514 31.42 2.55 8.84
C GLU A 514 30.56 3.56 9.62
N GLY A 515 29.23 3.56 9.45
CA GLY A 515 28.34 4.56 10.02
C GLY A 515 28.64 5.98 9.51
N SER A 516 29.12 6.11 8.27
CA SER A 516 29.62 7.37 7.75
C SER A 516 28.51 8.25 7.18
N TYR A 517 28.02 9.18 7.98
CA TYR A 517 27.02 10.17 7.57
C TYR A 517 27.49 11.02 6.37
N ASP A 518 28.75 11.47 6.39
CA ASP A 518 29.27 12.35 5.33
C ASP A 518 29.37 11.64 3.98
N LYS A 519 29.79 10.37 3.96
CA LYS A 519 29.81 9.56 2.73
C LYS A 519 28.39 9.29 2.23
N ALA A 520 27.46 8.95 3.14
CA ALA A 520 26.06 8.75 2.81
C ALA A 520 25.45 10.02 2.20
N LYS A 521 25.68 11.18 2.83
CA LYS A 521 25.20 12.46 2.33
C LYS A 521 25.78 12.78 0.95
N ALA A 522 27.08 12.65 0.77
CA ALA A 522 27.74 12.91 -0.51
C ALA A 522 27.19 12.01 -1.64
N MET A 523 26.91 10.75 -1.34
CA MET A 523 26.34 9.80 -2.30
C MET A 523 24.90 10.19 -2.69
N LEU A 524 24.05 10.54 -1.72
CA LEU A 524 22.70 11.02 -2.00
C LEU A 524 22.69 12.35 -2.74
N ASP A 525 23.50 13.32 -2.32
CA ASP A 525 23.58 14.62 -2.98
C ASP A 525 24.00 14.49 -4.45
N LYS A 526 24.89 13.55 -4.78
CA LYS A 526 25.35 13.30 -6.13
C LYS A 526 24.34 12.54 -7.00
N TYR A 527 23.70 11.53 -6.43
CA TYR A 527 22.98 10.54 -7.21
C TYR A 527 21.45 10.54 -6.97
N ALA A 528 20.96 10.96 -5.81
CA ALA A 528 19.52 10.96 -5.53
C ALA A 528 18.83 12.21 -6.11
N VAL A 529 18.98 12.43 -7.41
CA VAL A 529 18.47 13.59 -8.15
C VAL A 529 17.73 13.13 -9.41
N ILE A 530 16.78 13.92 -9.89
CA ILE A 530 16.13 13.67 -11.18
C ILE A 530 16.97 14.34 -12.28
N ARG A 531 17.72 13.54 -13.03
CA ARG A 531 18.51 14.03 -14.18
C ARG A 531 17.62 14.25 -15.41
N PRO A 532 18.00 15.11 -16.37
CA PRO A 532 17.16 15.47 -17.52
C PRO A 532 16.62 14.28 -18.33
N PRO A 533 17.38 13.20 -18.61
CA PRO A 533 16.82 12.04 -19.33
C PRO A 533 15.68 11.36 -18.55
N MET A 534 15.85 11.20 -17.23
CA MET A 534 14.82 10.63 -16.36
C MET A 534 13.58 11.53 -16.31
N GLN A 535 13.75 12.85 -16.19
CA GLN A 535 12.64 13.80 -16.17
C GLN A 535 11.81 13.71 -17.47
N ARG A 536 12.45 13.71 -18.64
CA ARG A 536 11.74 13.57 -19.94
C ARG A 536 10.93 12.26 -20.01
N ALA A 537 11.49 11.17 -19.49
CA ALA A 537 10.77 9.91 -19.45
C ALA A 537 9.56 9.98 -18.51
N LEU A 538 9.71 10.56 -17.32
CA LEU A 538 8.61 10.76 -16.36
C LEU A 538 7.49 11.63 -16.96
N ASP A 539 7.84 12.71 -17.67
CA ASP A 539 6.89 13.58 -18.36
C ASP A 539 6.08 12.82 -19.43
N SER A 540 6.68 11.80 -20.04
CA SER A 540 6.03 10.94 -21.03
C SER A 540 5.10 9.89 -20.44
N LEU A 541 5.11 9.70 -19.11
CA LEU A 541 4.28 8.71 -18.41
C LEU A 541 2.90 9.24 -17.92
N GLN A 542 2.54 10.47 -18.25
CA GLN A 542 1.31 11.10 -17.73
C GLN A 542 0.01 10.34 -18.07
N THR A 543 -0.01 9.61 -19.20
CA THR A 543 -1.16 8.81 -19.62
C THR A 543 -1.17 7.39 -19.06
N VAL A 544 -0.08 6.97 -18.41
CA VAL A 544 0.03 5.66 -17.77
C VAL A 544 -0.63 5.73 -16.40
N PRO A 545 -1.54 4.81 -16.04
CA PRO A 545 -2.14 4.77 -14.71
C PRO A 545 -1.09 4.80 -13.61
N THR A 546 -1.44 5.43 -12.48
CA THR A 546 -0.55 5.50 -11.32
C THR A 546 -0.72 4.28 -10.44
N ASP A 547 -1.99 3.84 -10.27
CA ASP A 547 -2.30 2.63 -9.52
C ASP A 547 -3.51 1.90 -10.09
N ILE A 548 -3.92 0.82 -9.43
CA ILE A 548 -5.12 0.04 -9.75
C ILE A 548 -6.30 0.49 -8.88
N GLU A 549 -7.52 0.30 -9.39
CA GLU A 549 -8.75 0.34 -8.63
C GLU A 549 -9.28 -1.10 -8.52
N PRO A 550 -9.25 -1.74 -7.34
CA PRO A 550 -9.65 -3.11 -7.17
C PRO A 550 -11.16 -3.32 -7.38
N ILE A 551 -11.50 -4.39 -8.07
CA ILE A 551 -12.85 -4.93 -8.19
C ILE A 551 -12.82 -6.34 -7.62
N PHE A 552 -13.60 -6.58 -6.56
CA PHE A 552 -13.64 -7.85 -5.83
C PHE A 552 -14.93 -8.65 -6.16
N PRO A 553 -14.93 -9.57 -7.16
CA PRO A 553 -16.11 -10.31 -7.56
C PRO A 553 -16.67 -11.23 -6.47
N LEU A 554 -15.79 -11.82 -5.65
CA LEU A 554 -16.17 -12.72 -4.56
C LEU A 554 -16.84 -11.99 -3.38
N ALA A 555 -16.77 -10.67 -3.38
CA ALA A 555 -17.41 -9.83 -2.38
C ALA A 555 -18.75 -9.22 -2.86
N ARG A 556 -19.26 -9.60 -4.03
CA ARG A 556 -20.56 -9.11 -4.57
C ARG A 556 -21.74 -9.91 -4.09
#